data_284d8cce838ffe8423bef2750eb2e6e7
#
_entry.id   284d8cce838ffe8423bef2750eb2e6e7
#
_cell.length_a   1.000
_cell.length_b   1.000
_cell.length_c   1.000
_cell.angle_alpha   90.00
_cell.angle_beta   90.00
_cell.angle_gamma   90.00
#
_symmetry.space_group_name_H-M   'P 1'
#
loop_
_entity.id
_entity.type
_entity.pdbx_description
1 polymer ?
#
loop_
_entity_poly.entity_id
_entity_poly.type
_entity_poly.pdbx_seq_one_letter_code
_entity_poly.pdbx_strand_id
1 'polypeptide(L)'
;EVDLIGGIKKLKRKRNFVYFDVSGPPPKKYSNSYQSGPLSFEYYVDNFKVITNCGFGCLISKKSELISRFTSAQSTLCLNDYSVVQFERNKMINKYFGTSIKNKFSVYDIFHGNKNDDLFLEASHNAYLKKFGYIHKRKLSLHENGDLEGSDHLLNRNSTVNSDYAIRFHLYPGMSAVQTLGGNSILIQLKKNKSLFFSSEGNKISIENSIFLGRNKILNNNCITISGKTNLENKIISWNIKKNR
;
A
#
# COMPACT_ATOMS: atom_id res chain seq x y z
N GLU A 1 -3.14 -0.28 21.25
CA GLU A 1 -4.13 -1.35 21.04
C GLU A 1 -3.97 -1.92 19.63
N VAL A 2 -3.93 -3.22 19.49
CA VAL A 2 -3.78 -3.94 18.21
C VAL A 2 -4.95 -4.91 18.07
N ASP A 3 -5.84 -4.65 17.11
CA ASP A 3 -7.00 -5.47 16.82
C ASP A 3 -6.85 -6.18 15.46
N LEU A 4 -7.47 -7.36 15.31
CA LEU A 4 -7.59 -8.07 14.05
C LEU A 4 -9.06 -8.21 13.66
N ILE A 5 -9.43 -7.65 12.51
CA ILE A 5 -10.78 -7.76 11.95
C ILE A 5 -10.65 -8.18 10.47
N GLY A 6 -11.12 -9.39 10.16
CA GLY A 6 -11.19 -9.88 8.78
C GLY A 6 -9.86 -9.85 7.99
N GLY A 7 -8.72 -10.09 8.66
CA GLY A 7 -7.39 -10.00 8.03
C GLY A 7 -6.79 -8.59 8.02
N ILE A 8 -7.44 -7.62 8.64
CA ILE A 8 -6.91 -6.27 8.85
C ILE A 8 -6.42 -6.12 10.28
N LYS A 9 -5.17 -5.76 10.46
CA LYS A 9 -4.61 -5.37 11.76
C LYS A 9 -4.71 -3.86 11.95
N LYS A 10 -5.01 -3.43 13.17
CA LYS A 10 -5.14 -2.02 13.52
C LYS A 10 -4.12 -1.63 14.59
N LEU A 11 -3.33 -0.59 14.34
CA LEU A 11 -2.62 0.14 15.38
C LEU A 11 -3.40 1.39 15.76
N LYS A 12 -3.49 1.68 17.05
CA LYS A 12 -4.19 2.87 17.56
C LYS A 12 -3.37 3.57 18.65
N ARG A 13 -3.11 4.85 18.46
CA ARG A 13 -2.53 5.77 19.45
C ARG A 13 -3.33 7.07 19.46
N LYS A 14 -4.10 7.31 20.55
CA LYS A 14 -4.96 8.51 20.68
C LYS A 14 -5.90 8.65 19.45
N ARG A 15 -5.71 9.67 18.63
CA ARG A 15 -6.48 9.96 17.40
C ARG A 15 -5.77 9.55 16.11
N ASN A 16 -4.69 8.74 16.24
CA ASN A 16 -3.90 8.25 15.11
C ASN A 16 -4.13 6.75 14.94
N PHE A 17 -4.32 6.32 13.69
CA PHE A 17 -4.68 4.93 13.37
C PHE A 17 -3.90 4.47 12.14
N VAL A 18 -3.51 3.20 12.15
CA VAL A 18 -3.05 2.48 10.96
C VAL A 18 -3.89 1.23 10.82
N TYR A 19 -4.48 1.03 9.64
CA TYR A 19 -5.10 -0.23 9.24
C TYR A 19 -4.17 -0.91 8.25
N PHE A 20 -3.76 -2.13 8.52
CA PHE A 20 -2.75 -2.87 7.76
C PHE A 20 -3.34 -4.19 7.27
N ASP A 21 -3.34 -4.41 5.94
CA ASP A 21 -3.86 -5.63 5.33
C ASP A 21 -2.83 -6.76 5.45
N VAL A 22 -3.13 -7.75 6.26
CA VAL A 22 -2.35 -8.98 6.46
C VAL A 22 -3.10 -10.21 5.96
N SER A 23 -4.13 -10.01 5.12
CA SER A 23 -4.90 -11.10 4.53
C SER A 23 -4.25 -11.66 3.28
N GLY A 24 -4.35 -12.99 3.12
CA GLY A 24 -4.11 -13.65 1.84
C GLY A 24 -5.31 -13.55 0.90
N PRO A 25 -5.16 -13.96 -0.39
CA PRO A 25 -6.26 -13.96 -1.32
C PRO A 25 -7.33 -15.00 -0.91
N PRO A 26 -8.63 -14.68 -1.08
CA PRO A 26 -9.70 -15.59 -0.75
C PRO A 26 -9.75 -16.78 -1.75
N PRO A 27 -10.51 -17.84 -1.44
CA PRO A 27 -10.82 -18.89 -2.41
C PRO A 27 -11.39 -18.33 -3.71
N LYS A 28 -11.07 -18.94 -4.86
CA LYS A 28 -11.43 -18.46 -6.21
C LYS A 28 -12.89 -18.02 -6.33
N LYS A 29 -13.83 -18.80 -5.79
CA LYS A 29 -15.28 -18.52 -5.88
C LYS A 29 -15.73 -17.25 -5.17
N TYR A 30 -14.92 -16.74 -4.22
CA TYR A 30 -15.20 -15.52 -3.44
C TYR A 30 -14.30 -14.34 -3.83
N SER A 31 -13.55 -14.45 -4.93
CA SER A 31 -12.50 -13.51 -5.28
C SER A 31 -12.92 -12.41 -6.26
N ASN A 32 -14.19 -12.32 -6.64
CA ASN A 32 -14.67 -11.39 -7.66
C ASN A 32 -14.53 -9.90 -7.27
N SER A 33 -14.50 -9.60 -5.99
CA SER A 33 -14.28 -8.24 -5.47
C SER A 33 -12.93 -8.08 -4.77
N TYR A 34 -12.06 -9.10 -4.80
CA TYR A 34 -10.76 -9.05 -4.15
C TYR A 34 -9.88 -7.96 -4.75
N GLN A 35 -9.36 -7.08 -3.89
CA GLN A 35 -8.38 -6.04 -4.22
C GLN A 35 -6.99 -6.54 -3.82
N SER A 36 -6.07 -6.60 -4.79
CA SER A 36 -4.77 -7.25 -4.62
C SER A 36 -3.73 -6.34 -3.94
N GLY A 37 -3.97 -6.04 -2.68
CA GLY A 37 -3.16 -5.14 -1.88
C GLY A 37 -2.53 -5.77 -0.64
N PRO A 38 -1.81 -6.93 -0.73
CA PRO A 38 -1.16 -7.45 0.46
C PRO A 38 -0.19 -6.42 1.02
N LEU A 39 -0.19 -6.30 2.35
CA LEU A 39 0.59 -5.31 3.10
C LEU A 39 0.30 -3.86 2.73
N SER A 40 -0.83 -3.57 2.07
CA SER A 40 -1.30 -2.20 1.94
C SER A 40 -1.80 -1.67 3.28
N PHE A 41 -1.81 -0.35 3.42
CA PHE A 41 -2.26 0.24 4.66
C PHE A 41 -3.05 1.53 4.43
N GLU A 42 -3.88 1.86 5.40
CA GLU A 42 -4.51 3.17 5.54
C GLU A 42 -3.98 3.84 6.80
N TYR A 43 -3.73 5.15 6.71
CA TYR A 43 -3.18 5.93 7.82
C TYR A 43 -4.04 7.14 8.10
N TYR A 44 -4.35 7.33 9.40
CA TYR A 44 -5.11 8.45 9.94
C TYR A 44 -4.27 9.16 10.98
N VAL A 45 -4.21 10.47 10.88
CA VAL A 45 -3.58 11.35 11.86
C VAL A 45 -4.57 12.39 12.35
N ASP A 46 -4.73 12.53 13.66
CA ASP A 46 -5.71 13.42 14.29
C ASP A 46 -7.14 13.25 13.70
N ASN A 47 -7.55 12.03 13.39
CA ASN A 47 -8.78 11.64 12.69
C ASN A 47 -8.86 12.06 11.20
N PHE A 48 -7.81 12.64 10.60
CA PHE A 48 -7.76 12.85 9.16
C PHE A 48 -7.22 11.60 8.47
N LYS A 49 -7.97 11.07 7.50
CA LYS A 49 -7.48 10.02 6.62
C LYS A 49 -6.43 10.62 5.69
N VAL A 50 -5.20 10.12 5.72
CA VAL A 50 -4.06 10.65 4.96
C VAL A 50 -3.70 9.70 3.83
N ILE A 51 -3.32 8.46 4.18
CA ILE A 51 -3.03 7.41 3.20
C ILE A 51 -4.25 6.50 3.08
N THR A 52 -4.57 6.13 1.85
CA THR A 52 -5.69 5.25 1.51
C THR A 52 -5.30 4.32 0.37
N ASN A 53 -6.17 3.40 0.01
CA ASN A 53 -6.15 2.72 -1.30
C ASN A 53 -7.05 3.48 -2.29
N CYS A 54 -6.99 3.17 -3.59
CA CYS A 54 -7.82 3.86 -4.60
C CYS A 54 -9.33 3.63 -4.47
N GLY A 55 -9.79 2.90 -3.45
CA GLY A 55 -11.20 2.55 -3.26
C GLY A 55 -11.64 1.40 -4.17
N PHE A 56 -12.96 1.20 -4.31
CA PHE A 56 -13.51 0.11 -5.13
C PHE A 56 -14.54 0.64 -6.13
N GLY A 57 -14.24 0.44 -7.42
CA GLY A 57 -14.98 1.08 -8.52
C GLY A 57 -16.21 0.32 -9.02
N CYS A 58 -16.74 -0.68 -8.29
CA CYS A 58 -17.83 -1.55 -8.77
C CYS A 58 -19.14 -0.80 -9.09
N LEU A 59 -19.42 0.29 -8.39
CA LEU A 59 -20.60 1.13 -8.60
C LEU A 59 -20.43 2.18 -9.70
N ILE A 60 -19.22 2.31 -10.28
CA ILE A 60 -18.93 3.29 -11.32
C ILE A 60 -18.98 2.63 -12.69
N SER A 61 -18.16 1.61 -12.90
CA SER A 61 -18.12 0.82 -14.15
C SER A 61 -17.30 -0.47 -13.96
N LYS A 62 -17.49 -1.43 -14.86
CA LYS A 62 -16.68 -2.67 -14.92
C LYS A 62 -15.19 -2.38 -15.09
N LYS A 63 -14.83 -1.34 -15.84
CA LYS A 63 -13.43 -0.90 -16.00
C LYS A 63 -12.88 -0.36 -14.69
N SER A 64 -13.62 0.50 -13.99
CA SER A 64 -13.22 1.05 -12.70
C SER A 64 -13.11 -0.03 -11.62
N GLU A 65 -14.05 -0.99 -11.61
CA GLU A 65 -13.99 -2.17 -10.76
C GLU A 65 -12.68 -2.94 -10.96
N LEU A 66 -12.33 -3.26 -12.21
CA LEU A 66 -11.12 -4.01 -12.51
C LEU A 66 -9.84 -3.24 -12.15
N ILE A 67 -9.77 -1.94 -12.49
CA ILE A 67 -8.62 -1.08 -12.18
C ILE A 67 -8.38 -1.02 -10.67
N SER A 68 -9.44 -0.83 -9.88
CA SER A 68 -9.33 -0.75 -8.41
C SER A 68 -8.83 -2.04 -7.75
N ARG A 69 -8.79 -3.14 -8.48
CA ARG A 69 -8.35 -4.44 -7.98
C ARG A 69 -6.88 -4.74 -8.23
N PHE A 70 -6.18 -3.94 -9.04
CA PHE A 70 -4.74 -4.10 -9.26
C PHE A 70 -3.91 -3.66 -8.05
N THR A 71 -2.72 -4.25 -7.89
CA THR A 71 -1.79 -3.88 -6.81
C THR A 71 -1.34 -2.42 -6.91
N SER A 72 -1.23 -1.87 -8.10
CA SER A 72 -0.91 -0.45 -8.30
C SER A 72 -1.97 0.53 -7.79
N ALA A 73 -3.20 0.06 -7.56
CA ALA A 73 -4.28 0.83 -6.93
C ALA A 73 -4.24 0.80 -5.40
N GLN A 74 -3.27 0.12 -4.81
CA GLN A 74 -3.14 -0.07 -3.37
C GLN A 74 -1.87 0.62 -2.84
N SER A 75 -1.90 1.09 -1.60
CA SER A 75 -0.74 1.70 -0.95
C SER A 75 0.26 0.64 -0.46
N THR A 76 0.92 0.00 -1.42
CA THR A 76 1.88 -1.09 -1.20
C THR A 76 2.98 -1.09 -2.28
N LEU A 77 3.93 -2.03 -2.14
CA LEU A 77 5.02 -2.23 -3.09
C LEU A 77 4.56 -3.05 -4.30
N CYS A 78 5.00 -2.63 -5.49
CA CYS A 78 4.79 -3.32 -6.75
C CYS A 78 6.12 -3.54 -7.48
N LEU A 79 6.38 -4.74 -8.02
CA LEU A 79 7.52 -5.04 -8.89
C LEU A 79 7.10 -5.03 -10.35
N ASN A 80 7.83 -4.28 -11.22
CA ASN A 80 7.58 -4.15 -12.66
C ASN A 80 6.10 -3.89 -13.00
N ASP A 81 5.41 -3.07 -12.19
CA ASP A 81 3.96 -2.82 -12.27
C ASP A 81 3.08 -4.09 -12.34
N TYR A 82 3.63 -5.19 -11.85
CA TYR A 82 2.94 -6.48 -11.85
C TYR A 82 1.97 -6.58 -10.68
N SER A 83 0.69 -6.84 -10.98
CA SER A 83 -0.29 -7.14 -9.94
C SER A 83 -0.03 -8.52 -9.32
N VAL A 84 0.00 -8.60 -7.98
CA VAL A 84 0.28 -9.84 -7.22
C VAL A 84 -0.71 -10.96 -7.53
N VAL A 85 -1.90 -10.63 -8.01
CA VAL A 85 -2.84 -11.60 -8.57
C VAL A 85 -3.12 -11.33 -10.04
N GLN A 86 -3.34 -12.42 -10.79
CA GLN A 86 -3.83 -12.38 -12.16
C GLN A 86 -5.32 -12.66 -12.19
N PHE A 87 -6.04 -11.93 -13.02
CA PHE A 87 -7.48 -12.07 -13.17
C PHE A 87 -7.84 -12.99 -14.36
N GLU A 88 -8.99 -13.65 -14.24
CA GLU A 88 -9.56 -14.43 -15.35
C GLU A 88 -9.82 -13.53 -16.56
N ARG A 89 -9.34 -13.96 -17.74
CA ARG A 89 -9.44 -13.20 -18.99
C ARG A 89 -10.51 -13.76 -19.96
N ASN A 90 -11.03 -14.94 -19.67
CA ASN A 90 -12.06 -15.55 -20.52
C ASN A 90 -13.36 -14.76 -20.39
N LYS A 91 -13.81 -14.16 -21.51
CA LYS A 91 -15.00 -13.31 -21.55
C LYS A 91 -16.29 -14.06 -21.19
N MET A 92 -16.41 -15.33 -21.59
CA MET A 92 -17.58 -16.14 -21.25
C MET A 92 -17.62 -16.46 -19.76
N ILE A 93 -16.51 -16.90 -19.19
CA ILE A 93 -16.41 -17.16 -17.74
C ILE A 93 -16.74 -15.88 -16.96
N ASN A 94 -16.15 -14.75 -17.34
CA ASN A 94 -16.38 -13.48 -16.67
C ASN A 94 -17.82 -12.97 -16.76
N LYS A 95 -18.52 -13.28 -17.84
CA LYS A 95 -19.93 -12.92 -18.01
C LYS A 95 -20.84 -13.61 -16.99
N TYR A 96 -20.60 -14.90 -16.71
CA TYR A 96 -21.46 -15.70 -15.85
C TYR A 96 -20.99 -15.78 -14.38
N PHE A 97 -19.69 -15.77 -14.15
CA PHE A 97 -19.09 -16.03 -12.82
C PHE A 97 -18.31 -14.83 -12.26
N GLY A 98 -18.23 -13.72 -12.99
CA GLY A 98 -17.42 -12.56 -12.60
C GLY A 98 -15.92 -12.78 -12.81
N THR A 99 -15.14 -11.74 -12.58
CA THR A 99 -13.68 -11.76 -12.80
C THR A 99 -12.95 -12.28 -11.57
N SER A 100 -12.78 -13.59 -11.48
CA SER A 100 -12.08 -14.25 -10.37
C SER A 100 -10.55 -14.16 -10.53
N ILE A 101 -9.81 -14.46 -9.45
CA ILE A 101 -8.33 -14.56 -9.45
C ILE A 101 -7.87 -15.94 -9.89
N LYS A 102 -6.67 -16.01 -10.53
CA LYS A 102 -6.07 -17.26 -11.03
C LYS A 102 -5.00 -17.84 -10.13
N ASN A 103 -4.20 -16.99 -9.50
CA ASN A 103 -3.07 -17.40 -8.65
C ASN A 103 -3.35 -17.10 -7.18
N LYS A 104 -2.59 -17.79 -6.34
CA LYS A 104 -2.62 -17.60 -4.89
C LYS A 104 -1.23 -17.23 -4.40
N PHE A 105 -1.17 -16.62 -3.24
CA PHE A 105 0.03 -16.36 -2.45
C PHE A 105 -0.33 -16.47 -0.97
N SER A 106 0.66 -16.46 -0.09
CA SER A 106 0.49 -16.49 1.35
C SER A 106 1.03 -15.22 1.98
N VAL A 107 0.34 -14.74 3.01
CA VAL A 107 0.84 -13.74 3.95
C VAL A 107 1.20 -14.48 5.24
N TYR A 108 2.36 -14.21 5.79
CA TYR A 108 2.94 -14.92 6.94
C TYR A 108 3.91 -14.03 7.71
N ASP A 109 4.54 -14.55 8.77
CA ASP A 109 5.42 -13.80 9.67
C ASP A 109 4.75 -12.52 10.19
N ILE A 110 3.50 -12.66 10.65
CA ILE A 110 2.72 -11.55 11.14
C ILE A 110 3.07 -11.31 12.61
N PHE A 111 3.87 -10.28 12.86
CA PHE A 111 4.30 -9.87 14.20
C PHE A 111 3.72 -8.50 14.55
N HIS A 112 3.39 -8.33 15.80
CA HIS A 112 2.95 -7.05 16.34
C HIS A 112 3.37 -6.92 17.80
N GLY A 113 3.52 -5.71 18.27
CA GLY A 113 3.91 -5.46 19.64
C GLY A 113 4.11 -3.99 19.97
N ASN A 114 4.67 -3.78 21.14
CA ASN A 114 5.12 -2.48 21.62
C ASN A 114 6.63 -2.56 21.88
N LYS A 115 7.38 -1.63 21.33
CA LYS A 115 8.83 -1.50 21.56
C LYS A 115 9.16 -0.04 21.80
N ASN A 116 9.73 0.28 22.98
CA ASN A 116 10.08 1.67 23.36
C ASN A 116 8.87 2.63 23.20
N ASP A 117 7.69 2.21 23.68
CA ASP A 117 6.43 2.93 23.55
C ASP A 117 5.87 3.09 22.12
N ASP A 118 6.53 2.56 21.09
CA ASP A 118 6.03 2.55 19.73
C ASP A 118 5.28 1.27 19.41
N LEU A 119 4.08 1.40 18.84
CA LEU A 119 3.34 0.24 18.35
C LEU A 119 3.86 -0.14 16.96
N PHE A 120 4.15 -1.42 16.77
CA PHE A 120 4.58 -1.91 15.45
C PHE A 120 3.75 -3.08 14.94
N LEU A 121 3.70 -3.17 13.62
CA LEU A 121 3.18 -4.30 12.84
C LEU A 121 4.19 -4.66 11.75
N GLU A 122 4.36 -5.98 11.54
CA GLU A 122 5.23 -6.52 10.52
C GLU A 122 4.56 -7.74 9.89
N ALA A 123 4.67 -7.89 8.58
CA ALA A 123 4.22 -9.08 7.87
C ALA A 123 5.00 -9.27 6.56
N SER A 124 4.96 -10.49 6.03
CA SER A 124 5.61 -10.87 4.78
C SER A 124 4.61 -11.52 3.82
N HIS A 125 4.86 -11.44 2.50
CA HIS A 125 4.15 -12.24 1.51
C HIS A 125 5.09 -12.75 0.42
N ASN A 126 4.71 -13.90 -0.18
CA ASN A 126 5.50 -14.56 -1.23
C ASN A 126 4.95 -14.36 -2.65
N ALA A 127 4.08 -13.37 -2.87
CA ALA A 127 3.42 -13.17 -4.16
C ALA A 127 4.40 -12.91 -5.32
N TYR A 128 5.58 -12.35 -5.03
CA TYR A 128 6.63 -12.07 -6.01
C TYR A 128 7.66 -13.18 -6.16
N LEU A 129 7.64 -14.19 -5.26
CA LEU A 129 8.67 -15.24 -5.22
C LEU A 129 8.74 -16.03 -6.53
N LYS A 130 7.60 -16.53 -7.02
CA LYS A 130 7.56 -17.38 -8.22
C LYS A 130 8.03 -16.66 -9.49
N LYS A 131 7.71 -15.37 -9.63
CA LYS A 131 7.98 -14.63 -10.87
C LYS A 131 9.28 -13.84 -10.83
N PHE A 132 9.60 -13.24 -9.70
CA PHE A 132 10.72 -12.32 -9.55
C PHE A 132 11.79 -12.79 -8.57
N GLY A 133 11.58 -13.88 -7.85
CA GLY A 133 12.52 -14.42 -6.86
C GLY A 133 12.59 -13.63 -5.55
N TYR A 134 11.61 -12.75 -5.26
CA TYR A 134 11.59 -11.90 -4.07
C TYR A 134 10.43 -12.22 -3.13
N ILE A 135 10.68 -12.09 -1.84
CA ILE A 135 9.68 -11.97 -0.79
C ILE A 135 9.58 -10.49 -0.42
N HIS A 136 8.38 -9.97 -0.31
CA HIS A 136 8.15 -8.63 0.22
C HIS A 136 7.74 -8.72 1.69
N LYS A 137 8.43 -7.96 2.53
CA LYS A 137 8.13 -7.79 3.96
C LYS A 137 7.96 -6.30 4.22
N ARG A 138 6.94 -5.94 4.98
CA ARG A 138 6.71 -4.55 5.42
C ARG A 138 6.60 -4.50 6.94
N LYS A 139 7.25 -3.48 7.51
CA LYS A 139 7.10 -3.10 8.91
C LYS A 139 6.56 -1.68 9.00
N LEU A 140 5.61 -1.46 9.89
CA LEU A 140 5.03 -0.16 10.20
C LEU A 140 5.19 0.09 11.70
N SER A 141 5.62 1.30 12.10
CA SER A 141 5.76 1.71 13.49
C SER A 141 5.01 3.02 13.71
N LEU A 142 4.02 3.01 14.59
CA LEU A 142 3.22 4.18 14.97
C LEU A 142 3.72 4.71 16.30
N HIS A 143 4.33 5.90 16.27
CA HIS A 143 4.88 6.58 17.41
C HIS A 143 3.80 7.23 18.30
N GLU A 144 4.12 7.53 19.54
CA GLU A 144 3.18 8.14 20.48
C GLU A 144 2.64 9.49 19.99
N ASN A 145 3.48 10.29 19.37
CA ASN A 145 3.13 11.61 18.80
C ASN A 145 2.25 11.50 17.55
N GLY A 146 2.06 10.28 17.00
CA GLY A 146 1.29 9.99 15.79
C GLY A 146 2.10 9.99 14.50
N ASP A 147 3.42 10.17 14.54
CA ASP A 147 4.28 9.98 13.39
C ASP A 147 4.28 8.50 12.99
N LEU A 148 4.42 8.22 11.70
CA LEU A 148 4.44 6.86 11.16
C LEU A 148 5.80 6.62 10.47
N GLU A 149 6.48 5.57 10.86
CA GLU A 149 7.65 5.05 10.16
C GLU A 149 7.33 3.71 9.51
N GLY A 150 7.90 3.49 8.33
CA GLY A 150 7.76 2.24 7.62
C GLY A 150 9.04 1.81 6.94
N SER A 151 9.16 0.51 6.74
CA SER A 151 10.20 -0.06 5.90
C SER A 151 9.64 -1.20 5.06
N ASP A 152 9.97 -1.18 3.78
CA ASP A 152 9.70 -2.24 2.82
C ASP A 152 11.01 -2.99 2.55
N HIS A 153 10.97 -4.31 2.70
CA HIS A 153 12.12 -5.17 2.47
C HIS A 153 11.83 -6.08 1.29
N LEU A 154 12.69 -6.04 0.29
CA LEU A 154 12.73 -7.01 -0.79
C LEU A 154 13.83 -8.02 -0.47
N LEU A 155 13.42 -9.23 -0.06
CA LEU A 155 14.32 -10.32 0.29
C LEU A 155 14.53 -11.20 -0.93
N ASN A 156 15.72 -11.14 -1.52
CA ASN A 156 16.09 -11.99 -2.64
C ASN A 156 16.20 -13.45 -2.16
N ARG A 157 15.54 -14.36 -2.86
CA ARG A 157 15.62 -15.80 -2.64
C ARG A 157 16.27 -16.52 -3.81
N ASN A 158 15.95 -16.12 -5.05
CA ASN A 158 16.49 -16.73 -6.27
C ASN A 158 16.30 -15.83 -7.50
N SER A 159 16.26 -14.51 -7.31
CA SER A 159 16.13 -13.58 -8.44
C SER A 159 17.41 -13.57 -9.27
N THR A 160 17.27 -13.68 -10.58
CA THR A 160 18.36 -13.61 -11.57
C THR A 160 18.23 -12.40 -12.49
N VAL A 161 17.15 -11.61 -12.35
CA VAL A 161 16.87 -10.46 -13.22
C VAL A 161 16.52 -9.24 -12.37
N ASN A 162 17.14 -8.11 -12.68
CA ASN A 162 16.78 -6.84 -12.04
C ASN A 162 15.32 -6.48 -12.34
N SER A 163 14.65 -6.00 -11.32
CA SER A 163 13.26 -5.55 -11.39
C SER A 163 13.14 -4.10 -10.91
N ASP A 164 12.31 -3.33 -11.58
CA ASP A 164 11.92 -2.03 -11.07
C ASP A 164 10.91 -2.22 -9.94
N TYR A 165 11.03 -1.42 -8.88
CA TYR A 165 10.01 -1.37 -7.82
C TYR A 165 9.40 0.02 -7.73
N ALA A 166 8.13 0.04 -7.35
CA ALA A 166 7.41 1.23 -6.96
C ALA A 166 6.63 0.96 -5.66
N ILE A 167 6.85 1.80 -4.65
CA ILE A 167 6.04 1.81 -3.43
C ILE A 167 5.11 3.01 -3.53
N ARG A 168 3.81 2.75 -3.54
CA ARG A 168 2.78 3.78 -3.71
C ARG A 168 2.11 4.13 -2.39
N PHE A 169 1.82 5.41 -2.21
CA PHE A 169 1.11 5.98 -1.08
C PHE A 169 0.03 6.90 -1.63
N HIS A 170 -1.16 6.36 -1.87
CA HIS A 170 -2.29 7.12 -2.40
C HIS A 170 -2.83 8.05 -1.31
N LEU A 171 -2.82 9.35 -1.59
CA LEU A 171 -3.37 10.34 -0.66
C LEU A 171 -4.90 10.36 -0.72
N TYR A 172 -5.54 10.56 0.42
CA TYR A 172 -6.99 10.72 0.44
C TYR A 172 -7.40 11.99 -0.33
N PRO A 173 -8.50 11.99 -1.10
CA PRO A 173 -8.95 13.15 -1.87
C PRO A 173 -9.09 14.43 -1.03
N GLY A 174 -8.70 15.55 -1.62
CA GLY A 174 -8.72 16.86 -0.97
C GLY A 174 -7.42 17.23 -0.24
N MET A 175 -6.41 16.36 -0.26
CA MET A 175 -5.06 16.69 0.20
C MET A 175 -4.21 17.14 -0.98
N SER A 176 -3.37 18.16 -0.78
CA SER A 176 -2.34 18.55 -1.72
C SER A 176 -0.97 18.06 -1.27
N ALA A 177 -0.11 17.75 -2.24
CA ALA A 177 1.26 17.35 -2.00
C ALA A 177 2.19 18.21 -2.84
N VAL A 178 3.29 18.69 -2.25
CA VAL A 178 4.29 19.50 -2.91
C VAL A 178 5.68 19.03 -2.52
N GLN A 179 6.54 18.82 -3.50
CA GLN A 179 7.93 18.45 -3.24
C GLN A 179 8.70 19.66 -2.69
N THR A 180 9.50 19.44 -1.65
CA THR A 180 10.34 20.51 -1.08
C THR A 180 11.48 20.89 -2.03
N LEU A 181 12.02 22.10 -1.87
CA LEU A 181 13.09 22.65 -2.74
C LEU A 181 14.30 21.72 -2.85
N GLY A 182 14.66 21.01 -1.78
CA GLY A 182 15.75 20.04 -1.79
C GLY A 182 15.40 18.69 -2.44
N GLY A 183 14.16 18.45 -2.87
CA GLY A 183 13.73 17.21 -3.51
C GLY A 183 13.65 15.98 -2.60
N ASN A 184 14.08 16.09 -1.34
CA ASN A 184 14.26 14.97 -0.41
C ASN A 184 13.00 14.65 0.43
N SER A 185 12.00 15.51 0.39
CA SER A 185 10.75 15.33 1.11
C SER A 185 9.55 15.93 0.35
N ILE A 186 8.36 15.50 0.76
CA ILE A 186 7.09 15.97 0.22
C ILE A 186 6.25 16.50 1.38
N LEU A 187 5.80 17.76 1.25
CA LEU A 187 4.85 18.37 2.17
C LEU A 187 3.44 17.94 1.78
N ILE A 188 2.73 17.29 2.68
CA ILE A 188 1.32 16.90 2.54
C ILE A 188 0.47 17.89 3.33
N GLN A 189 -0.34 18.68 2.66
CA GLN A 189 -1.25 19.63 3.30
C GLN A 189 -2.59 18.95 3.60
N LEU A 190 -2.97 18.87 4.88
CA LEU A 190 -4.22 18.26 5.33
C LEU A 190 -5.37 19.29 5.35
N LYS A 191 -5.12 20.44 5.97
CA LYS A 191 -5.99 21.63 6.10
C LYS A 191 -5.13 22.87 6.31
N LYS A 192 -5.76 24.06 6.34
CA LYS A 192 -5.05 25.37 6.40
C LYS A 192 -3.86 25.45 7.35
N ASN A 193 -3.84 24.75 8.49
CA ASN A 193 -2.77 24.84 9.49
C ASN A 193 -2.25 23.46 9.91
N LYS A 194 -2.48 22.40 9.12
CA LYS A 194 -1.99 21.05 9.44
C LYS A 194 -1.34 20.43 8.22
N SER A 195 -0.09 20.10 8.37
CA SER A 195 0.68 19.44 7.32
C SER A 195 1.58 18.33 7.89
N LEU A 196 1.99 17.45 7.00
CA LEU A 196 2.91 16.36 7.28
C LEU A 196 4.06 16.43 6.30
N PHE A 197 5.23 15.93 6.72
CA PHE A 197 6.35 15.68 5.83
C PHE A 197 6.47 14.18 5.57
N PHE A 198 6.48 13.81 4.30
CA PHE A 198 6.88 12.48 3.86
C PHE A 198 8.33 12.53 3.41
N SER A 199 9.16 11.59 3.84
CA SER A 199 10.54 11.47 3.38
C SER A 199 10.98 10.01 3.26
N SER A 200 11.97 9.76 2.38
CA SER A 200 12.63 8.47 2.21
C SER A 200 14.08 8.73 1.83
N GLU A 201 14.96 8.60 2.81
CA GLU A 201 16.39 8.92 2.62
C GLU A 201 17.04 7.97 1.62
N GLY A 202 17.84 8.53 0.70
CA GLY A 202 18.56 7.77 -0.32
C GLY A 202 17.68 7.18 -1.43
N ASN A 203 16.37 7.45 -1.43
CA ASN A 203 15.46 6.94 -2.45
C ASN A 203 14.85 8.07 -3.29
N LYS A 204 14.60 7.78 -4.57
CA LYS A 204 13.86 8.70 -5.45
C LYS A 204 12.40 8.73 -5.05
N ILE A 205 11.89 9.92 -4.69
CA ILE A 205 10.48 10.16 -4.40
C ILE A 205 9.88 11.08 -5.46
N SER A 206 8.62 10.85 -5.80
CA SER A 206 7.86 11.66 -6.77
C SER A 206 6.39 11.77 -6.37
N ILE A 207 5.70 12.75 -6.95
CA ILE A 207 4.25 12.90 -6.84
C ILE A 207 3.66 12.59 -8.20
N GLU A 208 2.71 11.66 -8.23
CA GLU A 208 2.00 11.23 -9.43
C GLU A 208 0.51 11.56 -9.31
N ASN A 209 -0.13 11.82 -10.44
CA ASN A 209 -1.59 11.91 -10.48
C ASN A 209 -2.20 10.54 -10.23
N SER A 210 -3.24 10.49 -9.42
CA SER A 210 -3.97 9.28 -9.08
C SER A 210 -5.47 9.53 -9.05
N ILE A 211 -6.24 8.47 -8.90
CA ILE A 211 -7.70 8.52 -8.77
C ILE A 211 -8.15 7.80 -7.51
N PHE A 212 -9.24 8.28 -6.93
CA PHE A 212 -9.95 7.62 -5.86
C PHE A 212 -11.37 7.27 -6.30
N LEU A 213 -11.71 5.99 -6.20
CA LEU A 213 -13.00 5.42 -6.63
C LEU A 213 -13.91 5.24 -5.42
N GLY A 214 -14.58 6.30 -5.03
CA GLY A 214 -15.43 6.29 -3.86
C GLY A 214 -16.76 7.02 -4.06
N ARG A 215 -17.77 6.63 -3.33
CA ARG A 215 -19.11 7.26 -3.35
C ARG A 215 -19.69 7.39 -4.78
N ASN A 216 -19.51 6.36 -5.61
CA ASN A 216 -19.95 6.31 -7.02
C ASN A 216 -19.33 7.39 -7.91
N LYS A 217 -18.20 7.96 -7.52
CA LYS A 217 -17.51 9.03 -8.25
C LYS A 217 -16.03 8.72 -8.39
N ILE A 218 -15.46 9.21 -9.47
CA ILE A 218 -14.00 9.26 -9.66
C ILE A 218 -13.55 10.63 -9.15
N LEU A 219 -12.68 10.62 -8.15
CA LEU A 219 -12.08 11.83 -7.61
C LEU A 219 -10.60 11.83 -7.93
N ASN A 220 -10.06 12.98 -8.35
CA ASN A 220 -8.63 13.15 -8.53
C ASN A 220 -7.94 13.25 -7.17
N ASN A 221 -6.80 12.60 -7.03
CA ASN A 221 -5.91 12.70 -5.88
C ASN A 221 -4.45 12.59 -6.32
N ASN A 222 -3.53 12.74 -5.38
CA ASN A 222 -2.10 12.51 -5.60
C ASN A 222 -1.69 11.14 -5.04
N CYS A 223 -0.64 10.58 -5.61
CA CYS A 223 0.08 9.43 -5.09
C CYS A 223 1.54 9.80 -4.90
N ILE A 224 2.08 9.57 -3.71
CA ILE A 224 3.53 9.65 -3.48
C ILE A 224 4.09 8.30 -3.88
N THR A 225 5.18 8.30 -4.67
CA THR A 225 5.82 7.08 -5.15
C THR A 225 7.30 7.09 -4.79
N ILE A 226 7.78 6.02 -4.15
CA ILE A 226 9.21 5.71 -4.04
C ILE A 226 9.54 4.71 -5.13
N SER A 227 10.54 4.99 -5.96
CA SER A 227 10.90 4.13 -7.09
C SER A 227 12.40 3.81 -7.13
N GLY A 228 12.73 2.62 -7.66
CA GLY A 228 14.11 2.19 -7.83
C GLY A 228 14.24 0.80 -8.43
N LYS A 229 15.45 0.21 -8.35
CA LYS A 229 15.78 -1.13 -8.88
C LYS A 229 16.25 -2.07 -7.76
N THR A 230 16.01 -3.36 -7.94
CA THR A 230 16.33 -4.40 -6.94
C THR A 230 17.82 -4.72 -6.86
N ASN A 231 18.57 -4.58 -7.96
CA ASN A 231 20.01 -4.86 -8.08
C ASN A 231 20.42 -6.29 -7.65
N LEU A 232 19.50 -7.26 -7.70
CA LEU A 232 19.68 -8.67 -7.32
C LEU A 232 20.11 -8.91 -5.87
N GLU A 233 19.93 -7.93 -5.00
CA GLU A 233 20.28 -7.99 -3.59
C GLU A 233 19.05 -7.90 -2.69
N ASN A 234 19.21 -8.16 -1.42
CA ASN A 234 18.27 -7.77 -0.40
C ASN A 234 18.22 -6.24 -0.32
N LYS A 235 17.03 -5.67 -0.33
CA LYS A 235 16.89 -4.23 -0.29
C LYS A 235 15.94 -3.81 0.82
N ILE A 236 16.32 -2.78 1.56
CA ILE A 236 15.49 -2.15 2.59
C ILE A 236 15.22 -0.73 2.13
N ILE A 237 13.96 -0.36 2.04
CA ILE A 237 13.49 0.97 1.66
C ILE A 237 12.74 1.54 2.86
N SER A 238 13.39 2.46 3.56
CA SER A 238 12.82 3.14 4.73
C SER A 238 12.16 4.46 4.35
N TRP A 239 11.05 4.77 4.98
CA TRP A 239 10.31 6.01 4.79
C TRP A 239 9.61 6.44 6.08
N ASN A 240 9.25 7.70 6.17
CA ASN A 240 8.51 8.21 7.32
C ASN A 240 7.50 9.30 6.93
N ILE A 241 6.49 9.46 7.76
CA ILE A 241 5.48 10.52 7.69
C ILE A 241 5.46 11.19 9.06
N LYS A 242 5.90 12.45 9.13
CA LYS A 242 6.04 13.21 10.39
C LYS A 242 5.15 14.45 10.38
N LYS A 243 4.61 14.80 11.53
CA LYS A 243 3.87 16.05 11.70
C LYS A 243 4.81 17.25 11.52
N ASN A 244 4.35 18.22 10.74
CA ASN A 244 4.99 19.52 10.69
C ASN A 244 4.64 20.25 12.00
N ARG A 245 5.62 20.52 12.81
CA ARG A 245 5.52 21.19 14.13
C ARG A 245 5.92 22.62 14.03
#